data_10c942b65ad6e3e4e8260aa2292e05c7
#
_entry.id   10c942b65ad6e3e4e8260aa2292e05c7
#
_cell.length_a   1.000
_cell.length_b   1.000
_cell.length_c   1.000
_cell.angle_alpha   90.00
_cell.angle_beta   90.00
_cell.angle_gamma   90.00
#
_symmetry.space_group_name_H-M   'P 1'
#
loop_
_entity.id
_entity.type
_entity.pdbx_description
1 polymer ?
#
loop_
_entity_poly.entity_id
_entity_poly.type
_entity_poly.pdbx_seq_one_letter_code
_entity_poly.pdbx_strand_id
1 'polypeptide(L)'
;MPYGNAGVTPPDFGTGRGGWHTMKIRYSSDETNSDTLFMLKGCSQSGCHGTPGFTKTTLLAAEQGIVDSLAALKDLLIQRGWLTSAGLVNASASRPLKIAPEAKAGALYNYFFVEHDLSRGMHNTKYAQDLLHSSL
;
A
#
# COMPACT_ATOMS: atom_id res chain seq x y z
N MET A 1 -12.38 13.38 2.04
CA MET A 1 -13.22 12.22 1.75
C MET A 1 -14.12 12.57 0.59
N PRO A 2 -13.88 12.04 -0.60
CA PRO A 2 -14.55 12.53 -1.80
C PRO A 2 -16.06 12.31 -1.83
N TYR A 3 -16.57 11.37 -1.08
CA TYR A 3 -18.00 11.02 -1.08
C TYR A 3 -18.53 10.78 0.32
N GLY A 4 -18.12 11.61 1.25
CA GLY A 4 -18.61 11.54 2.62
C GLY A 4 -20.06 11.94 2.82
N ASN A 5 -20.77 12.32 1.75
CA ASN A 5 -22.09 12.86 1.86
C ASN A 5 -23.19 11.88 1.47
N ALA A 6 -24.16 11.79 2.33
CA ALA A 6 -25.37 11.05 2.07
C ALA A 6 -26.04 11.51 0.77
N GLY A 7 -26.38 10.58 -0.06
CA GLY A 7 -27.15 10.82 -1.27
C GLY A 7 -26.34 10.96 -2.56
N VAL A 8 -25.03 11.03 -2.48
CA VAL A 8 -24.22 10.96 -3.71
C VAL A 8 -23.65 9.56 -3.84
N THR A 9 -24.27 8.77 -4.67
CA THR A 9 -23.73 7.49 -5.08
C THR A 9 -23.07 7.69 -6.44
N PRO A 10 -21.75 7.77 -6.49
CA PRO A 10 -21.06 7.79 -7.77
C PRO A 10 -21.33 6.46 -8.49
N PRO A 11 -21.61 6.49 -9.78
CA PRO A 11 -21.94 5.30 -10.55
C PRO A 11 -20.85 4.22 -10.43
N ASP A 12 -19.61 4.65 -10.23
CA ASP A 12 -18.44 3.77 -10.25
C ASP A 12 -18.19 3.00 -8.95
N PHE A 13 -18.92 3.29 -7.90
CA PHE A 13 -18.72 2.63 -6.60
C PHE A 13 -19.72 1.54 -6.29
N GLY A 14 -20.60 1.23 -7.21
CA GLY A 14 -21.67 0.27 -7.00
C GLY A 14 -22.72 0.75 -5.97
N THR A 15 -23.79 0.01 -5.90
CA THR A 15 -24.93 0.34 -5.04
C THR A 15 -24.55 0.39 -3.56
N GLY A 16 -25.00 1.43 -2.89
CA GLY A 16 -24.92 1.52 -1.42
C GLY A 16 -23.60 2.02 -0.87
N ARG A 17 -22.71 2.54 -1.70
CA ARG A 17 -21.42 3.05 -1.22
C ARG A 17 -21.32 4.58 -1.17
N GLY A 18 -22.39 5.28 -1.47
CA GLY A 18 -22.47 6.71 -1.22
C GLY A 18 -22.34 6.99 0.28
N GLY A 19 -21.49 7.94 0.63
CA GLY A 19 -21.22 8.28 2.02
C GLY A 19 -20.17 7.43 2.73
N TRP A 20 -19.66 6.39 2.11
CA TRP A 20 -18.61 5.55 2.69
C TRP A 20 -17.22 6.05 2.35
N HIS A 21 -16.32 5.89 3.30
CA HIS A 21 -14.90 6.11 3.09
C HIS A 21 -14.33 4.96 2.29
N THR A 22 -14.46 5.01 0.99
CA THR A 22 -13.82 3.97 0.17
C THR A 22 -12.36 4.24 0.09
N MET A 23 -11.62 4.90 0.72
CA MET A 23 -10.15 5.17 0.64
C MET A 23 -9.50 4.72 -0.70
N LYS A 24 -10.32 4.28 -1.65
CA LYS A 24 -9.87 3.91 -2.98
C LYS A 24 -9.60 5.17 -3.79
N ILE A 25 -8.35 5.38 -4.07
CA ILE A 25 -7.89 6.43 -4.98
C ILE A 25 -8.07 5.98 -6.44
N ARG A 26 -8.05 4.68 -6.67
CA ARG A 26 -8.25 4.07 -7.99
C ARG A 26 -9.63 3.46 -8.10
N TYR A 27 -10.25 3.63 -9.23
CA TYR A 27 -11.54 3.02 -9.56
C TYR A 27 -11.62 2.78 -11.08
N SER A 28 -12.50 1.89 -11.49
CA SER A 28 -12.83 1.68 -12.89
C SER A 28 -14.14 2.32 -13.22
N SER A 29 -14.29 2.83 -14.44
CA SER A 29 -15.54 3.38 -14.92
C SER A 29 -16.46 2.29 -15.49
N ASP A 30 -15.94 1.10 -15.71
CA ASP A 30 -16.68 -0.03 -16.28
C ASP A 30 -16.57 -1.29 -15.40
N GLU A 31 -17.47 -2.22 -15.61
CA GLU A 31 -17.49 -3.49 -14.89
C GLU A 31 -16.33 -4.42 -15.30
N THR A 32 -15.73 -4.18 -16.45
CA THR A 32 -14.64 -4.99 -17.00
C THR A 32 -13.27 -4.60 -16.46
N ASN A 33 -13.19 -3.48 -15.72
CA ASN A 33 -11.96 -2.89 -15.23
C ASN A 33 -10.94 -2.61 -16.36
N SER A 34 -11.42 -2.31 -17.54
CA SER A 34 -10.58 -2.04 -18.70
C SER A 34 -9.82 -0.72 -18.59
N ASP A 35 -10.32 0.20 -17.77
CA ASP A 35 -9.67 1.48 -17.48
C ASP A 35 -9.40 1.67 -15.98
N THR A 36 -8.41 2.47 -15.66
CA THR A 36 -8.11 2.87 -14.29
C THR A 36 -8.14 4.38 -14.17
N LEU A 37 -9.14 4.87 -13.48
CA LEU A 37 -9.31 6.27 -13.16
C LEU A 37 -8.76 6.58 -11.76
N PHE A 38 -8.39 7.84 -11.53
CA PHE A 38 -7.77 8.28 -10.29
C PHE A 38 -8.52 9.48 -9.71
N MET A 39 -8.86 9.37 -8.44
CA MET A 39 -9.57 10.41 -7.71
C MET A 39 -8.58 11.27 -6.91
N LEU A 40 -7.92 12.19 -7.60
CA LEU A 40 -6.85 13.01 -7.03
C LEU A 40 -7.30 14.41 -6.59
N LYS A 41 -8.56 14.80 -6.87
CA LYS A 41 -9.08 16.13 -6.52
C LYS A 41 -8.99 16.41 -5.02
N GLY A 42 -9.22 15.40 -4.19
CA GLY A 42 -9.09 15.53 -2.74
C GLY A 42 -7.66 15.79 -2.27
N CYS A 43 -6.69 15.25 -3.00
CA CYS A 43 -5.26 15.43 -2.69
C CYS A 43 -4.74 16.82 -3.11
N SER A 44 -5.34 17.40 -4.15
CA SER A 44 -4.90 18.66 -4.76
C SER A 44 -5.55 19.90 -4.14
N GLN A 45 -6.09 19.78 -2.93
CA GLN A 45 -6.68 20.91 -2.22
C GLN A 45 -5.58 21.85 -1.65
N SER A 46 -5.94 23.12 -1.55
CA SER A 46 -5.09 24.10 -0.86
C SER A 46 -4.83 23.65 0.58
N GLY A 47 -3.61 23.70 1.01
CA GLY A 47 -3.20 23.18 2.31
C GLY A 47 -2.74 21.70 2.33
N CYS A 48 -3.01 20.94 1.25
CA CYS A 48 -2.45 19.61 1.06
C CYS A 48 -1.32 19.64 0.03
N HIS A 49 -1.62 19.35 -1.24
CA HIS A 49 -0.62 19.38 -2.30
C HIS A 49 -0.65 20.64 -3.18
N GLY A 50 -1.64 21.55 -2.97
CA GLY A 50 -1.71 22.86 -3.60
C GLY A 50 -1.65 22.84 -5.12
N THR A 51 -1.06 23.91 -5.68
CA THR A 51 -0.83 24.06 -7.13
C THR A 51 0.66 23.83 -7.42
N PRO A 52 1.03 23.00 -8.40
CA PRO A 52 0.22 22.41 -9.46
C PRO A 52 -0.66 21.21 -9.08
N GLY A 53 -0.66 20.81 -7.81
CA GLY A 53 -1.49 19.72 -7.32
C GLY A 53 -0.82 18.34 -7.36
N PHE A 54 -1.50 17.37 -6.78
CA PHE A 54 -1.07 15.98 -6.77
C PHE A 54 -1.47 15.30 -8.08
N THR A 55 -0.51 14.78 -8.82
CA THR A 55 -0.75 14.19 -10.13
C THR A 55 -0.74 12.66 -10.11
N LYS A 56 -1.32 12.03 -11.13
CA LYS A 56 -1.22 10.58 -11.34
C LYS A 56 0.25 10.13 -11.37
N THR A 57 1.11 10.86 -12.02
CA THR A 57 2.54 10.54 -12.11
C THR A 57 3.20 10.54 -10.74
N THR A 58 2.90 11.54 -9.91
CA THR A 58 3.42 11.62 -8.52
C THR A 58 2.94 10.44 -7.69
N LEU A 59 1.64 10.10 -7.80
CA LEU A 59 1.06 8.94 -7.13
C LEU A 59 1.78 7.64 -7.52
N LEU A 60 1.87 7.38 -8.82
CA LEU A 60 2.46 6.15 -9.33
C LEU A 60 3.95 6.02 -8.98
N ALA A 61 4.68 7.13 -8.99
CA ALA A 61 6.10 7.15 -8.60
C ALA A 61 6.28 6.80 -7.10
N ALA A 62 5.43 7.37 -6.24
CA ALA A 62 5.47 7.06 -4.81
C ALA A 62 5.13 5.58 -4.54
N GLU A 63 4.09 5.05 -5.19
CA GLU A 63 3.73 3.63 -5.07
C GLU A 63 4.82 2.71 -5.59
N GLN A 64 5.45 3.05 -6.72
CA GLN A 64 6.53 2.24 -7.30
C GLN A 64 7.72 2.16 -6.36
N GLY A 65 8.12 3.25 -5.72
CA GLY A 65 9.19 3.24 -4.73
C GLY A 65 8.92 2.29 -3.54
N ILE A 66 7.67 2.19 -3.08
CA ILE A 66 7.28 1.23 -2.05
C ILE A 66 7.33 -0.21 -2.59
N VAL A 67 6.80 -0.44 -3.79
CA VAL A 67 6.81 -1.77 -4.43
C VAL A 67 8.24 -2.28 -4.61
N ASP A 68 9.14 -1.43 -5.09
CA ASP A 68 10.55 -1.79 -5.30
C ASP A 68 11.25 -2.12 -3.98
N SER A 69 11.02 -1.32 -2.93
CA SER A 69 11.59 -1.57 -1.60
C SER A 69 11.02 -2.84 -0.95
N LEU A 70 9.72 -3.11 -1.12
CA LEU A 70 9.11 -4.36 -0.67
C LEU A 70 9.69 -5.57 -1.40
N ALA A 71 9.90 -5.48 -2.71
CA ALA A 71 10.49 -6.55 -3.49
C ALA A 71 11.93 -6.83 -3.02
N ALA A 72 12.75 -5.80 -2.86
CA ALA A 72 14.11 -5.94 -2.36
C ALA A 72 14.16 -6.58 -0.95
N LEU A 73 13.30 -6.12 -0.04
CA LEU A 73 13.21 -6.70 1.30
C LEU A 73 12.73 -8.15 1.27
N LYS A 74 11.72 -8.46 0.44
CA LYS A 74 11.26 -9.84 0.24
C LYS A 74 12.38 -10.76 -0.19
N ASP A 75 13.17 -10.35 -1.18
CA ASP A 75 14.29 -11.14 -1.69
C ASP A 75 15.33 -11.40 -0.62
N LEU A 76 15.66 -10.39 0.20
CA LEU A 76 16.57 -10.56 1.34
C LEU A 76 16.00 -11.55 2.38
N LEU A 77 14.72 -11.44 2.70
CA LEU A 77 14.07 -12.34 3.65
C LEU A 77 14.01 -13.78 3.14
N ILE A 78 13.83 -13.99 1.82
CA ILE A 78 13.92 -15.30 1.18
C ILE A 78 15.36 -15.83 1.24
N GLN A 79 16.35 -15.02 0.90
CA GLN A 79 17.77 -15.41 0.98
C GLN A 79 18.19 -15.80 2.40
N ARG A 80 17.61 -15.16 3.42
CA ARG A 80 17.82 -15.51 4.83
C ARG A 80 17.06 -16.77 5.25
N GLY A 81 16.21 -17.32 4.39
CA GLY A 81 15.38 -18.48 4.69
C GLY A 81 14.23 -18.18 5.66
N TRP A 82 13.87 -16.91 5.84
CA TRP A 82 12.76 -16.49 6.72
C TRP A 82 11.43 -16.49 6.00
N LEU A 83 11.44 -16.24 4.68
CA LEU A 83 10.30 -16.42 3.81
C LEU A 83 10.53 -17.57 2.83
N THR A 84 9.44 -18.19 2.41
CA THR A 84 9.40 -19.06 1.24
C THR A 84 9.39 -18.22 -0.04
N SER A 85 9.64 -18.84 -1.19
CA SER A 85 9.47 -18.19 -2.51
C SER A 85 8.05 -17.66 -2.74
N ALA A 86 7.06 -18.28 -2.10
CA ALA A 86 5.67 -17.80 -2.13
C ALA A 86 5.41 -16.59 -1.22
N GLY A 87 6.39 -16.12 -0.45
CA GLY A 87 6.25 -14.99 0.46
C GLY A 87 5.61 -15.34 1.81
N LEU A 88 5.50 -16.62 2.13
CA LEU A 88 4.99 -17.08 3.43
C LEU A 88 6.13 -17.23 4.42
N VAL A 89 5.86 -17.08 5.72
CA VAL A 89 6.86 -17.34 6.76
C VAL A 89 7.33 -18.79 6.66
N ASN A 90 8.65 -18.97 6.60
CA ASN A 90 9.26 -20.29 6.48
C ASN A 90 9.36 -20.98 7.85
N ALA A 91 8.21 -21.32 8.40
CA ALA A 91 8.09 -21.95 9.71
C ALA A 91 7.01 -23.05 9.69
N SER A 92 7.12 -23.98 10.62
CA SER A 92 6.10 -24.99 10.91
C SER A 92 6.06 -25.30 12.41
N ALA A 93 5.06 -26.02 12.86
CA ALA A 93 4.97 -26.42 14.27
C ALA A 93 6.20 -27.24 14.73
N SER A 94 6.75 -28.09 13.83
CA SER A 94 7.95 -28.88 14.09
C SER A 94 9.27 -28.14 13.85
N ARG A 95 9.22 -27.02 13.14
CA ARG A 95 10.38 -26.18 12.79
C ARG A 95 10.03 -24.70 12.93
N PRO A 96 9.99 -24.18 14.16
CA PRO A 96 9.71 -22.77 14.38
C PRO A 96 10.85 -21.90 13.84
N LEU A 97 10.51 -20.78 13.24
CA LEU A 97 11.48 -19.78 12.81
C LEU A 97 12.08 -19.08 14.03
N LYS A 98 13.41 -19.12 14.13
CA LYS A 98 14.16 -18.38 15.15
C LYS A 98 15.02 -17.32 14.47
N ILE A 99 14.82 -16.07 14.87
CA ILE A 99 15.56 -14.93 14.34
C ILE A 99 16.41 -14.34 15.47
N ALA A 100 17.72 -14.27 15.23
CA ALA A 100 18.66 -13.67 16.16
C ALA A 100 19.62 -12.72 15.40
N PRO A 101 19.98 -11.56 15.98
CA PRO A 101 19.38 -10.96 17.17
C PRO A 101 17.92 -10.54 16.92
N GLU A 102 17.16 -10.34 18.00
CA GLU A 102 15.72 -10.01 17.92
C GLU A 102 15.42 -8.75 17.08
N ALA A 103 16.33 -7.78 17.09
CA ALA A 103 16.20 -6.57 16.25
C ALA A 103 15.99 -6.90 14.77
N LYS A 104 16.51 -8.01 14.27
CA LYS A 104 16.30 -8.45 12.88
C LYS A 104 14.89 -8.99 12.63
N ALA A 105 14.17 -9.40 13.67
CA ALA A 105 12.78 -9.80 13.52
C ALA A 105 11.88 -8.63 13.09
N GLY A 106 12.30 -7.40 13.42
CA GLY A 106 11.63 -6.18 12.96
C GLY A 106 11.54 -6.09 11.44
N ALA A 107 12.54 -6.56 10.69
CA ALA A 107 12.51 -6.54 9.23
C ALA A 107 11.38 -7.41 8.66
N LEU A 108 11.17 -8.61 9.23
CA LEU A 108 10.07 -9.49 8.84
C LEU A 108 8.70 -8.87 9.19
N TYR A 109 8.61 -8.26 10.36
CA TYR A 109 7.40 -7.56 10.79
C TYR A 109 7.08 -6.37 9.87
N ASN A 110 8.07 -5.52 9.59
CA ASN A 110 7.91 -4.34 8.73
C ASN A 110 7.52 -4.72 7.31
N TYR A 111 8.07 -5.83 6.78
CA TYR A 111 7.67 -6.37 5.49
C TYR A 111 6.16 -6.65 5.46
N PHE A 112 5.65 -7.47 6.38
CA PHE A 112 4.24 -7.80 6.42
C PHE A 112 3.35 -6.61 6.76
N PHE A 113 3.80 -5.71 7.62
CA PHE A 113 3.06 -4.51 7.97
C PHE A 113 2.78 -3.64 6.73
N VAL A 114 3.80 -3.40 5.91
CA VAL A 114 3.65 -2.58 4.70
C VAL A 114 2.94 -3.35 3.59
N GLU A 115 3.21 -4.64 3.45
CA GLU A 115 2.59 -5.49 2.42
C GLU A 115 1.09 -5.66 2.65
N HIS A 116 0.66 -5.92 3.88
CA HIS A 116 -0.75 -6.12 4.23
C HIS A 116 -1.55 -4.81 4.34
N ASP A 117 -0.91 -3.67 4.43
CA ASP A 117 -1.59 -2.38 4.35
C ASP A 117 -2.29 -2.16 2.99
N LEU A 118 -1.84 -2.83 1.94
CA LEU A 118 -2.40 -2.81 0.58
C LEU A 118 -2.50 -1.42 -0.06
N SER A 119 -2.17 -0.35 0.66
CA SER A 119 -2.23 1.03 0.18
C SER A 119 -1.02 1.41 -0.68
N ARG A 120 0.01 0.54 -0.73
CA ARG A 120 1.31 0.85 -1.35
C ARG A 120 1.90 2.16 -0.83
N GLY A 121 1.79 2.35 0.48
CA GLY A 121 2.31 3.53 1.17
C GLY A 121 1.44 4.77 1.08
N MET A 122 0.26 4.73 0.46
CA MET A 122 -0.59 5.92 0.30
C MET A 122 -1.20 6.41 1.61
N HIS A 123 -1.34 5.57 2.63
CA HIS A 123 -1.79 6.00 3.96
C HIS A 123 -0.74 6.86 4.65
N ASN A 124 0.53 6.51 4.55
CA ASN A 124 1.67 7.28 5.03
C ASN A 124 2.95 6.86 4.29
N THR A 125 3.21 7.48 3.15
CA THR A 125 4.32 7.14 2.26
C THR A 125 5.68 7.21 2.96
N LYS A 126 5.92 8.29 3.71
CA LYS A 126 7.20 8.46 4.39
C LYS A 126 7.43 7.40 5.45
N TYR A 127 6.42 7.09 6.24
CA TYR A 127 6.53 6.07 7.28
C TYR A 127 6.79 4.68 6.69
N ALA A 128 6.07 4.32 5.63
CA ALA A 128 6.29 3.06 4.93
C ALA A 128 7.72 2.97 4.35
N GLN A 129 8.21 4.06 3.74
CA GLN A 129 9.59 4.14 3.27
C GLN A 129 10.62 3.97 4.39
N ASP A 130 10.44 4.67 5.50
CA ASP A 130 11.36 4.61 6.64
C ASP A 130 11.40 3.20 7.25
N LEU A 131 10.24 2.52 7.37
CA LEU A 131 10.17 1.13 7.83
C LEU A 131 10.95 0.18 6.89
N LEU A 132 10.74 0.31 5.59
CA LEU A 132 11.40 -0.55 4.61
C LEU A 132 12.91 -0.29 4.56
N HIS A 133 13.31 0.99 4.52
CA HIS A 133 14.74 1.36 4.50
C HIS A 133 15.49 0.93 5.76
N SER A 134 14.85 1.00 6.92
CA SER A 134 15.47 0.51 8.17
C SER A 134 15.60 -1.01 8.22
N SER A 135 14.95 -1.72 7.31
CA SER A 135 14.89 -3.18 7.26
C SER A 135 15.80 -3.78 6.18
N LEU A 136 16.25 -2.97 5.23
CA LEU A 136 17.20 -3.32 4.18
C LEU A 136 18.65 -3.23 4.68
#